data_03c1b9a21b5595181c19aeb52badcfbc
#
_entry.id   03c1b9a21b5595181c19aeb52badcfbc
#
_cell.length_a   1.000
_cell.length_b   1.000
_cell.length_c   1.000
_cell.angle_alpha   90.00
_cell.angle_beta   90.00
_cell.angle_gamma   90.00
#
_symmetry.space_group_name_H-M   'P 1'
#
loop_
_entity.id
_entity.type
_entity.pdbx_description
1 polymer ?
#
loop_
_entity_poly.entity_id
_entity_poly.type
_entity_poly.pdbx_seq_one_letter_code
_entity_poly.pdbx_strand_id
1 'polypeptide(L)'
;YQISSASVLDGLDRGKTDFGIIAMENAQGGVVIESIEALAKYKCTIVEMFHISVDQNLLGVKGTNVGDITEIHSHQQALRQCKDFLSEYFWTRPLIEEDDTAESARRLSEGTLPSTSAVIANKACAELYGLEILKESIHDLKHNLTLFLGLTKLK
;
A
#
# COMPACT_ATOMS: atom_id res chain seq x y z
N TYR A 1 6.44 3.25 15.22
CA TYR A 1 6.08 2.48 14.02
C TYR A 1 6.86 1.17 14.03
N GLN A 2 6.18 0.05 14.01
CA GLN A 2 6.81 -1.27 14.01
C GLN A 2 6.85 -1.80 12.57
N ILE A 3 8.02 -2.26 12.13
CA ILE A 3 8.27 -2.59 10.72
C ILE A 3 7.97 -4.07 10.41
N SER A 4 7.98 -4.94 11.42
CA SER A 4 7.76 -6.38 11.24
C SER A 4 6.75 -6.94 12.23
N SER A 5 6.13 -8.06 11.89
CA SER A 5 5.22 -8.77 12.78
C SER A 5 5.90 -9.19 14.08
N ALA A 6 7.15 -9.60 14.01
CA ALA A 6 7.95 -9.94 15.19
C ALA A 6 8.14 -8.72 16.11
N SER A 7 8.40 -7.55 15.56
CA SER A 7 8.55 -6.30 16.34
C SER A 7 7.25 -5.90 17.02
N VAL A 8 6.12 -6.06 16.35
CA VAL A 8 4.78 -5.79 16.93
C VAL A 8 4.53 -6.70 18.13
N LEU A 9 4.76 -7.98 17.98
CA LEU A 9 4.53 -8.97 19.05
C LEU A 9 5.54 -8.81 20.19
N ASP A 10 6.78 -8.50 19.91
CA ASP A 10 7.79 -8.19 20.95
C ASP A 10 7.36 -6.96 21.76
N GLY A 11 6.84 -5.93 21.11
CA GLY A 11 6.31 -4.73 21.76
C GLY A 11 5.15 -5.04 22.70
N LEU A 12 4.23 -5.91 22.28
CA LEU A 12 3.12 -6.40 23.13
C LEU A 12 3.63 -7.22 24.31
N ASP A 13 4.52 -8.16 24.07
CA ASP A 13 5.07 -9.05 25.11
C ASP A 13 5.80 -8.27 26.21
N ARG A 14 6.56 -7.25 25.80
CA ARG A 14 7.30 -6.37 26.73
C ARG A 14 6.45 -5.26 27.37
N GLY A 15 5.16 -5.19 27.03
CA GLY A 15 4.26 -4.16 27.57
C GLY A 15 4.54 -2.75 27.04
N LYS A 16 5.27 -2.62 25.94
CA LYS A 16 5.53 -1.33 25.29
C LYS A 16 4.33 -0.80 24.54
N THR A 17 3.46 -1.68 24.09
CA THR A 17 2.21 -1.38 23.40
C THR A 17 1.09 -2.23 24.00
N ASP A 18 -0.14 -1.72 23.93
CA ASP A 18 -1.34 -2.43 24.45
C ASP A 18 -2.07 -3.18 23.34
N PHE A 19 -1.88 -2.76 22.09
CA PHE A 19 -2.56 -3.31 20.92
C PHE A 19 -1.60 -3.36 19.73
N GLY A 20 -1.71 -4.40 18.93
CA GLY A 20 -0.92 -4.57 17.71
C GLY A 20 -1.76 -5.05 16.55
N ILE A 21 -1.36 -4.71 15.34
CA ILE A 21 -1.99 -5.17 14.10
C ILE A 21 -0.91 -5.84 13.25
N ILE A 22 -1.20 -7.05 12.76
CA ILE A 22 -0.32 -7.77 11.83
C ILE A 22 -1.11 -8.26 10.62
N ALA A 23 -0.45 -8.31 9.46
CA ALA A 23 -1.01 -8.90 8.25
C ALA A 23 -0.82 -10.41 8.27
N MET A 24 -1.88 -11.18 8.01
CA MET A 24 -1.86 -12.65 8.00
C MET A 24 -1.91 -13.27 6.62
N GLU A 25 -2.69 -12.68 5.73
CA GLU A 25 -2.91 -13.22 4.40
C GLU A 25 -3.18 -12.08 3.42
N ASN A 26 -2.68 -12.25 2.21
CA ASN A 26 -2.82 -11.29 1.13
C ASN A 26 -3.27 -12.05 -0.12
N ALA A 27 -4.23 -11.51 -0.86
CA ALA A 27 -4.81 -12.16 -2.03
C ALA A 27 -3.78 -12.50 -3.12
N GLN A 28 -2.72 -11.74 -3.23
CA GLN A 28 -1.65 -11.95 -4.20
C GLN A 28 -0.56 -12.91 -3.70
N GLY A 29 -0.10 -12.71 -2.46
CA GLY A 29 1.02 -13.42 -1.88
C GLY A 29 0.63 -14.62 -1.02
N GLY A 30 -0.64 -14.81 -0.73
CA GLY A 30 -1.12 -15.86 0.17
C GLY A 30 -0.78 -15.56 1.63
N VAL A 31 -0.44 -16.58 2.39
CA VAL A 31 -0.16 -16.49 3.82
C VAL A 31 1.16 -15.76 4.07
N VAL A 32 1.15 -14.86 5.05
CA VAL A 32 2.36 -14.14 5.49
C VAL A 32 3.11 -15.01 6.49
N ILE A 33 4.12 -15.71 6.04
CA ILE A 33 4.91 -16.69 6.85
C ILE A 33 5.54 -16.03 8.07
N GLU A 34 6.08 -14.84 7.92
CA GLU A 34 6.66 -14.07 9.03
C GLU A 34 5.68 -13.86 10.18
N SER A 35 4.41 -13.58 9.87
CA SER A 35 3.37 -13.41 10.88
C SER A 35 3.03 -14.70 11.59
N ILE A 36 3.00 -15.82 10.88
CA ILE A 36 2.79 -17.16 11.49
C ILE A 36 3.94 -17.51 12.42
N GLU A 37 5.17 -17.29 11.98
CA GLU A 37 6.36 -17.54 12.81
C GLU A 37 6.38 -16.68 14.07
N ALA A 38 5.99 -15.40 13.96
CA ALA A 38 5.89 -14.49 15.08
C ALA A 38 4.80 -14.94 16.08
N LEU A 39 3.62 -15.35 15.59
CA LEU A 39 2.54 -15.87 16.44
C LEU A 39 2.93 -17.18 17.15
N ALA A 40 3.74 -18.01 16.53
CA ALA A 40 4.25 -19.23 17.15
C ALA A 40 5.25 -18.94 18.28
N LYS A 41 5.99 -17.84 18.17
CA LYS A 41 7.02 -17.46 19.15
C LYS A 41 6.47 -16.69 20.35
N TYR A 42 5.49 -15.81 20.13
CA TYR A 42 4.92 -14.93 21.14
C TYR A 42 3.49 -15.33 21.49
N LYS A 43 3.16 -15.28 22.78
CA LYS A 43 1.78 -15.51 23.24
C LYS A 43 0.99 -14.21 23.21
N CYS A 44 -0.13 -14.21 22.52
CA CYS A 44 -1.02 -13.06 22.40
C CYS A 44 -2.47 -13.52 22.26
N THR A 45 -3.40 -12.58 22.45
CA THR A 45 -4.83 -12.82 22.25
C THR A 45 -5.26 -12.12 20.96
N ILE A 46 -5.92 -12.86 20.07
CA ILE A 46 -6.55 -12.29 18.88
C ILE A 46 -7.89 -11.70 19.30
N VAL A 47 -8.03 -10.38 19.21
CA VAL A 47 -9.26 -9.69 19.61
C VAL A 47 -10.08 -9.23 18.42
N GLU A 48 -9.47 -9.21 17.23
CA GLU A 48 -10.14 -8.74 16.03
C GLU A 48 -9.55 -9.41 14.79
N MET A 49 -10.40 -9.70 13.80
CA MET A 49 -10.02 -10.12 12.45
C MET A 49 -10.75 -9.23 11.46
N PHE A 50 -10.03 -8.66 10.52
CA PHE A 50 -10.64 -7.80 9.52
C PHE A 50 -9.88 -7.83 8.20
N HIS A 51 -10.60 -7.53 7.11
CA HIS A 51 -10.02 -7.42 5.77
C HIS A 51 -9.95 -5.96 5.36
N ILE A 52 -8.84 -5.58 4.74
CA ILE A 52 -8.70 -4.30 4.06
C ILE A 52 -8.54 -4.55 2.58
N SER A 53 -9.36 -3.90 1.78
CA SER A 53 -9.22 -3.89 0.33
C SER A 53 -8.06 -2.98 -0.05
N VAL A 54 -7.11 -3.52 -0.81
CA VAL A 54 -6.03 -2.72 -1.39
C VAL A 54 -6.53 -2.09 -2.67
N ASP A 55 -6.62 -0.77 -2.68
CA ASP A 55 -7.11 0.02 -3.79
C ASP A 55 -5.95 0.78 -4.42
N GLN A 56 -5.69 0.55 -5.70
CA GLN A 56 -4.64 1.22 -6.46
C GLN A 56 -5.28 2.02 -7.60
N ASN A 57 -4.95 3.30 -7.67
CA ASN A 57 -5.49 4.22 -8.65
C ASN A 57 -4.36 5.02 -9.29
N LEU A 58 -4.58 5.48 -10.51
CA LEU A 58 -3.67 6.39 -11.19
C LEU A 58 -4.05 7.82 -10.82
N LEU A 59 -3.17 8.51 -10.13
CA LEU A 59 -3.36 9.88 -9.65
C LEU A 59 -2.50 10.86 -10.44
N GLY A 60 -3.02 12.03 -10.68
CA GLY A 60 -2.30 13.10 -11.34
C GLY A 60 -2.75 14.48 -10.90
N VAL A 61 -2.08 15.51 -11.41
CA VAL A 61 -2.49 16.89 -11.21
C VAL A 61 -3.84 17.13 -11.92
N LYS A 62 -4.70 17.91 -11.30
CA LYS A 62 -6.01 18.26 -11.88
C LYS A 62 -5.89 18.75 -13.32
N GLY A 63 -6.70 18.18 -14.21
CA GLY A 63 -6.72 18.53 -15.62
C GLY A 63 -5.68 17.79 -16.49
N THR A 64 -4.89 16.89 -15.92
CA THR A 64 -3.94 16.06 -16.68
C THR A 64 -4.68 14.99 -17.48
N ASN A 65 -4.37 14.89 -18.77
CA ASN A 65 -4.86 13.80 -19.60
C ASN A 65 -3.96 12.57 -19.43
N VAL A 66 -4.59 11.38 -19.38
CA VAL A 66 -3.87 10.11 -19.23
C VAL A 66 -2.80 9.92 -20.32
N GLY A 67 -3.09 10.35 -21.55
CA GLY A 67 -2.16 10.26 -22.68
C GLY A 67 -0.92 11.17 -22.57
N ASP A 68 -0.97 12.20 -21.74
CA ASP A 68 0.12 13.17 -21.57
C ASP A 68 1.09 12.79 -20.44
N ILE A 69 0.82 11.71 -19.74
CA ILE A 69 1.68 11.22 -18.64
C ILE A 69 3.00 10.75 -19.22
N THR A 70 4.10 11.28 -18.68
CA THR A 70 5.47 10.98 -19.12
C THR A 70 6.19 9.97 -18.25
N GLU A 71 5.80 9.84 -16.99
CA GLU A 71 6.41 8.93 -16.01
C GLU A 71 5.44 8.58 -14.89
N ILE A 72 5.64 7.42 -14.25
CA ILE A 72 4.79 6.95 -13.16
C ILE A 72 5.67 6.61 -11.96
N HIS A 73 5.31 7.14 -10.80
CA HIS A 73 5.99 6.93 -9.54
C HIS A 73 5.12 6.09 -8.60
N SER A 74 5.66 5.07 -7.99
CA SER A 74 5.01 4.33 -6.91
C SER A 74 5.96 3.38 -6.21
N HIS A 75 5.52 2.85 -5.08
CA HIS A 75 6.22 1.75 -4.42
C HIS A 75 6.24 0.51 -5.34
N GLN A 76 7.34 -0.24 -5.30
CA GLN A 76 7.53 -1.43 -6.12
C GLN A 76 6.34 -2.40 -6.07
N GLN A 77 5.77 -2.59 -4.90
CA GLN A 77 4.63 -3.49 -4.73
C GLN A 77 3.38 -3.02 -5.47
N ALA A 78 3.09 -1.71 -5.44
CA ALA A 78 1.97 -1.16 -6.18
C ALA A 78 2.18 -1.28 -7.69
N LEU A 79 3.39 -1.06 -8.18
CA LEU A 79 3.74 -1.26 -9.60
C LEU A 79 3.52 -2.72 -10.02
N ARG A 80 3.91 -3.67 -9.19
CA ARG A 80 3.67 -5.11 -9.44
C ARG A 80 2.19 -5.45 -9.46
N GLN A 81 1.40 -4.87 -8.59
CA GLN A 81 -0.05 -5.09 -8.51
C GLN A 81 -0.82 -4.52 -9.70
N CYS A 82 -0.22 -3.59 -10.44
CA CYS A 82 -0.83 -2.93 -11.60
C CYS A 82 -0.14 -3.29 -12.92
N LYS A 83 0.55 -4.42 -12.96
CA LYS A 83 1.37 -4.83 -14.11
C LYS A 83 0.62 -4.88 -15.42
N ASP A 84 -0.58 -5.42 -15.45
CA ASP A 84 -1.38 -5.57 -16.68
C ASP A 84 -1.79 -4.20 -17.23
N PHE A 85 -2.30 -3.32 -16.38
CA PHE A 85 -2.65 -1.96 -16.74
C PHE A 85 -1.43 -1.18 -17.27
N LEU A 86 -0.30 -1.25 -16.57
CA LEU A 86 0.92 -0.57 -16.96
C LEU A 86 1.48 -1.09 -18.28
N SER A 87 1.42 -2.41 -18.52
CA SER A 87 1.86 -3.01 -19.76
C SER A 87 0.97 -2.64 -20.95
N GLU A 88 -0.32 -2.47 -20.73
CA GLU A 88 -1.28 -2.13 -21.78
C GLU A 88 -1.20 -0.66 -22.18
N TYR A 89 -1.16 0.27 -21.22
CA TYR A 89 -1.28 1.71 -21.45
C TYR A 89 0.01 2.49 -21.36
N PHE A 90 0.99 2.00 -20.62
CA PHE A 90 2.22 2.75 -20.29
C PHE A 90 3.52 1.97 -20.52
N TRP A 91 3.51 0.99 -21.41
CA TRP A 91 4.68 0.12 -21.65
C TRP A 91 5.92 0.88 -22.13
N THR A 92 5.75 2.08 -22.73
CA THR A 92 6.87 2.94 -23.19
C THR A 92 7.28 4.01 -22.18
N ARG A 93 6.60 4.09 -21.03
CA ARG A 93 6.84 5.13 -20.03
C ARG A 93 7.73 4.61 -18.91
N PRO A 94 8.66 5.44 -18.38
CA PRO A 94 9.44 5.07 -17.20
C PRO A 94 8.55 4.83 -16.00
N LEU A 95 8.80 3.71 -15.30
CA LEU A 95 8.20 3.39 -14.01
C LEU A 95 9.27 3.63 -12.95
N ILE A 96 9.06 4.58 -12.07
CA ILE A 96 10.02 4.99 -11.06
C ILE A 96 9.62 4.42 -9.72
N GLU A 97 10.45 3.54 -9.19
CA GLU A 97 10.25 2.96 -7.87
C GLU A 97 10.57 3.98 -6.79
N GLU A 98 9.67 4.11 -5.84
CA GLU A 98 9.79 5.01 -4.70
C GLU A 98 9.63 4.22 -3.41
N ASP A 99 10.36 4.61 -2.37
CA ASP A 99 10.25 3.97 -1.05
C ASP A 99 8.94 4.34 -0.35
N ASP A 100 8.41 5.53 -0.62
CA ASP A 100 7.18 6.05 -0.04
C ASP A 100 6.29 6.68 -1.10
N THR A 101 5.19 6.01 -1.40
CA THR A 101 4.19 6.49 -2.37
C THR A 101 3.53 7.79 -1.91
N ALA A 102 3.26 7.96 -0.62
CA ALA A 102 2.65 9.17 -0.09
C ALA A 102 3.57 10.39 -0.30
N GLU A 103 4.87 10.20 -0.14
CA GLU A 103 5.86 11.24 -0.41
C GLU A 103 5.89 11.62 -1.89
N SER A 104 5.76 10.65 -2.80
CA SER A 104 5.66 10.91 -4.24
C SER A 104 4.41 11.72 -4.58
N ALA A 105 3.27 11.38 -3.97
CA ALA A 105 2.02 12.12 -4.15
C ALA A 105 2.15 13.56 -3.62
N ARG A 106 2.79 13.76 -2.48
CA ARG A 106 3.08 15.08 -1.93
C ARG A 106 3.95 15.92 -2.88
N ARG A 107 5.04 15.35 -3.36
CA ARG A 107 5.95 16.02 -4.31
C ARG A 107 5.25 16.41 -5.61
N LEU A 108 4.37 15.56 -6.11
CA LEU A 108 3.56 15.89 -7.31
C LEU A 108 2.61 17.05 -7.02
N SER A 109 1.93 17.04 -5.88
CA SER A 109 0.99 18.11 -5.50
C SER A 109 1.67 19.46 -5.28
N GLU A 110 2.90 19.46 -4.79
CA GLU A 110 3.69 20.66 -4.53
C GLU A 110 4.45 21.18 -5.76
N GLY A 111 4.40 20.46 -6.88
CA GLY A 111 5.10 20.83 -8.09
C GLY A 111 6.59 20.49 -8.12
N THR A 112 7.08 19.70 -7.18
CA THR A 112 8.47 19.19 -7.18
C THR A 112 8.69 18.13 -8.24
N LEU A 113 7.67 17.36 -8.58
CA LEU A 113 7.65 16.49 -9.74
C LEU A 113 7.00 17.22 -10.93
N PRO A 114 7.36 16.87 -12.18
CA PRO A 114 6.69 17.42 -13.35
C PRO A 114 5.16 17.20 -13.30
N SER A 115 4.39 18.17 -13.76
CA SER A 115 2.92 18.07 -13.79
C SER A 115 2.40 16.94 -14.70
N THR A 116 3.27 16.43 -15.57
CA THR A 116 3.01 15.25 -16.42
C THR A 116 3.37 13.93 -15.77
N SER A 117 3.85 13.94 -14.53
CA SER A 117 4.05 12.73 -13.73
C SER A 117 2.73 12.24 -13.18
N ALA A 118 2.61 10.93 -12.96
CA ALA A 118 1.50 10.30 -12.25
C ALA A 118 2.03 9.46 -11.09
N VAL A 119 1.16 9.18 -10.14
CA VAL A 119 1.46 8.34 -8.97
C VAL A 119 0.39 7.26 -8.88
N ILE A 120 0.79 6.04 -8.52
CA ILE A 120 -0.16 4.98 -8.21
C ILE A 120 -0.32 4.90 -6.70
N ALA A 121 -1.52 5.17 -6.21
CA ALA A 121 -1.82 5.19 -4.78
C ALA A 121 -3.32 4.94 -4.52
N ASN A 122 -3.68 4.86 -3.25
CA ASN A 122 -5.07 4.75 -2.83
C ASN A 122 -5.84 6.08 -2.93
N LYS A 123 -7.16 6.01 -2.79
CA LYS A 123 -8.01 7.21 -2.84
C LYS A 123 -7.70 8.22 -1.74
N ALA A 124 -7.31 7.75 -0.57
CA ALA A 124 -6.95 8.62 0.55
C ALA A 124 -5.78 9.55 0.19
N CYS A 125 -4.79 9.08 -0.57
CA CYS A 125 -3.70 9.92 -1.06
C CYS A 125 -4.20 11.01 -2.00
N ALA A 126 -5.15 10.71 -2.88
CA ALA A 126 -5.74 11.70 -3.78
C ALA A 126 -6.43 12.84 -2.99
N GLU A 127 -7.22 12.47 -2.00
CA GLU A 127 -7.93 13.44 -1.15
C GLU A 127 -6.96 14.27 -0.32
N LEU A 128 -5.97 13.62 0.32
CA LEU A 128 -5.01 14.27 1.19
C LEU A 128 -4.17 15.33 0.47
N TYR A 129 -3.76 15.06 -0.76
CA TYR A 129 -2.88 15.94 -1.53
C TYR A 129 -3.57 16.71 -2.65
N GLY A 130 -4.89 16.63 -2.75
CA GLY A 130 -5.66 17.34 -3.77
C GLY A 130 -5.34 16.91 -5.20
N LEU A 131 -4.98 15.65 -5.40
CA LEU A 131 -4.74 15.07 -6.71
C LEU A 131 -6.04 14.53 -7.31
N GLU A 132 -6.10 14.48 -8.63
CA GLU A 132 -7.23 13.89 -9.35
C GLU A 132 -6.99 12.41 -9.60
N ILE A 133 -8.05 11.60 -9.44
CA ILE A 133 -8.03 10.19 -9.82
C ILE A 133 -8.25 10.12 -11.32
N LEU A 134 -7.19 9.84 -12.08
CA LEU A 134 -7.24 9.76 -13.54
C LEU A 134 -7.82 8.42 -14.01
N LYS A 135 -7.55 7.35 -13.28
CA LYS A 135 -8.09 6.01 -13.49
C LYS A 135 -8.26 5.30 -12.15
N GLU A 136 -9.45 4.78 -11.91
CA GLU A 136 -9.75 4.01 -10.70
C GLU A 136 -9.44 2.53 -10.86
N SER A 137 -9.07 1.89 -9.74
CA SER A 137 -9.00 0.42 -9.63
C SER A 137 -8.18 -0.23 -10.75
N ILE A 138 -6.93 0.22 -10.89
CA ILE A 138 -6.02 -0.25 -11.94
C ILE A 138 -5.25 -1.51 -11.55
N HIS A 139 -5.43 -2.02 -10.34
CA HIS A 139 -4.79 -3.25 -9.86
C HIS A 139 -5.33 -4.49 -10.59
N ASP A 140 -4.46 -5.48 -10.79
CA ASP A 140 -4.76 -6.68 -11.58
C ASP A 140 -5.81 -7.57 -10.90
N LEU A 141 -5.70 -7.76 -9.59
CA LEU A 141 -6.65 -8.53 -8.79
C LEU A 141 -7.76 -7.63 -8.27
N LYS A 142 -8.97 -7.75 -8.84
CA LYS A 142 -10.12 -6.90 -8.48
C LYS A 142 -10.62 -7.12 -7.05
N HIS A 143 -10.32 -8.26 -6.43
CA HIS A 143 -10.63 -8.57 -5.03
C HIS A 143 -9.33 -8.69 -4.22
N ASN A 144 -8.53 -7.62 -4.22
CA ASN A 144 -7.24 -7.58 -3.52
C ASN A 144 -7.45 -7.26 -2.04
N LEU A 145 -7.78 -8.29 -1.26
CA LEU A 145 -8.01 -8.19 0.18
C LEU A 145 -6.78 -8.65 0.95
N THR A 146 -6.46 -7.92 2.01
CA THR A 146 -5.47 -8.33 3.01
C THR A 146 -6.18 -8.61 4.33
N LEU A 147 -5.95 -9.78 4.90
CA LEU A 147 -6.44 -10.15 6.22
C LEU A 147 -5.47 -9.65 7.28
N PHE A 148 -6.00 -8.90 8.24
CA PHE A 148 -5.27 -8.41 9.40
C PHE A 148 -5.81 -9.00 10.69
N LEU A 149 -4.93 -9.18 11.66
CA LEU A 149 -5.29 -9.52 13.03
C LEU A 149 -4.98 -8.36 13.97
N GLY A 150 -5.95 -8.03 14.81
CA GLY A 150 -5.75 -7.17 15.96
C GLY A 150 -5.42 -8.01 17.18
N LEU A 151 -4.34 -7.68 17.87
CA LEU A 151 -3.76 -8.48 18.94
C LEU A 151 -3.59 -7.67 20.23
N THR A 152 -3.77 -8.36 21.35
CA THR A 152 -3.39 -7.86 22.68
C THR A 152 -2.50 -8.86 23.38
N LYS A 153 -1.79 -8.42 24.41
CA LYS A 153 -1.00 -9.32 25.27
C LYS A 153 -1.90 -10.37 25.91
N LEU A 154 -1.43 -11.60 25.95
CA LEU A 154 -2.10 -12.67 26.68
C LEU A 154 -2.08 -12.35 28.18
N LYS A 155 -3.25 -12.33 28.79
CA LYS A 155 -3.42 -12.11 30.21
C LYS A 155 -3.29 -13.43 30.98
#